data_375c8f4226fe9995f6f3e73484ae1920
#
_entry.id   375c8f4226fe9995f6f3e73484ae1920
#
_cell.length_a   1.000
_cell.length_b   1.000
_cell.length_c   1.000
_cell.angle_alpha   90.00
_cell.angle_beta   90.00
_cell.angle_gamma   90.00
#
_symmetry.space_group_name_H-M   'P 1'
#
loop_
_entity.id
_entity.type
_entity.pdbx_description
1 polymer ?
#
loop_
_entity_poly.entity_id
_entity_poly.type
_entity_poly.pdbx_seq_one_letter_code
_entity_poly.pdbx_strand_id
1 'polypeptide(L)'
;MRSTRKVNAFEFLFGYSKYLVNKYDILGFNKNIPDDTVNPLAFELVNACLNDTDRIRTLYKNLREIDLDTLEKAVCNAIEYVNDAISVVTKFKGNSRNANKIFHSKYQVLSMISTTFKEMYADGQYSEMAATWNERKSVIAKNLVQYYVYDIITNYWSEGGTGKIHAAAKPNRYMTEISSRAWMVALDSFFERSMLRSETKKVASPKSEEYVVLNCIYMKTFTAMDQLSIDRFDVEHIAPKEQMRKLIESCNGEGLPISCIANLCYLPEYVNRSKKDKNFYQDKKYLLHVKLEEVESKYSFTEAEDLEWMDMPYEEGDYEVLKEYYTDYCTKRFDKMKHLFCDALGIQYERLEDTQQEMTRTVVSPVSNVQISKKIKFADKCVLRLAKSQEIELVKVGRSTYITSDGKKGFVITTSKAYKQGKRDKYWFAYRRNPLEELKKCDEQYVVYGCKDENTMVILPVPFIEKNIDRLNVSKDDEGTITHWHIVLFKDTDGTMTWMMSKPSIEEINIDEYVV
;
A
#
# COMPACT_ATOMS: atom_id res chain seq x y z
N MET A 1 -19.05 -49.70 -24.85
CA MET A 1 -18.20 -49.79 -23.64
C MET A 1 -17.24 -48.60 -23.64
N ARG A 2 -17.52 -47.57 -22.84
CA ARG A 2 -16.56 -46.48 -22.62
C ARG A 2 -15.49 -47.01 -21.67
N SER A 3 -14.27 -47.14 -22.15
CA SER A 3 -13.09 -47.46 -21.34
C SER A 3 -12.87 -46.32 -20.36
N THR A 4 -13.24 -46.50 -19.10
CA THR A 4 -12.86 -45.58 -18.02
C THR A 4 -11.37 -45.73 -17.77
N ARG A 5 -10.57 -44.88 -18.40
CA ARG A 5 -9.14 -44.76 -18.10
C ARG A 5 -9.03 -44.17 -16.69
N LYS A 6 -8.49 -44.93 -15.74
CA LYS A 6 -8.13 -44.37 -14.42
C LYS A 6 -7.00 -43.37 -14.63
N VAL A 7 -7.30 -42.13 -14.58
CA VAL A 7 -6.32 -41.02 -14.60
C VAL A 7 -5.92 -40.74 -13.15
N ASN A 8 -4.61 -40.59 -12.91
CA ASN A 8 -4.13 -40.09 -11.62
C ASN A 8 -4.65 -38.65 -11.45
N ALA A 9 -5.52 -38.44 -10.46
CA ALA A 9 -6.13 -37.15 -10.23
C ALA A 9 -5.09 -36.02 -10.00
N PHE A 10 -3.94 -36.35 -9.41
CA PHE A 10 -2.84 -35.41 -9.22
C PHE A 10 -2.23 -34.97 -10.56
N GLU A 11 -1.88 -35.91 -11.44
CA GLU A 11 -1.29 -35.58 -12.74
C GLU A 11 -2.26 -34.81 -13.63
N PHE A 12 -3.55 -35.16 -13.59
CA PHE A 12 -4.59 -34.44 -14.31
C PHE A 12 -4.70 -32.98 -13.85
N LEU A 13 -4.75 -32.74 -12.55
CA LEU A 13 -4.92 -31.39 -12.00
C LEU A 13 -3.66 -30.54 -12.14
N PHE A 14 -2.46 -31.13 -12.09
CA PHE A 14 -1.24 -30.39 -12.42
C PHE A 14 -1.20 -29.98 -13.89
N GLY A 15 -1.55 -30.86 -14.80
CA GLY A 15 -1.69 -30.54 -16.22
C GLY A 15 -2.73 -29.44 -16.46
N TYR A 16 -3.85 -29.51 -15.74
CA TYR A 16 -4.91 -28.52 -15.81
C TYR A 16 -4.48 -27.15 -15.24
N SER A 17 -3.76 -27.13 -14.11
CA SER A 17 -3.20 -25.89 -13.56
C SER A 17 -2.28 -25.18 -14.55
N LYS A 18 -1.39 -25.90 -15.23
CA LYS A 18 -0.52 -25.36 -16.28
C LYS A 18 -1.32 -24.85 -17.48
N TYR A 19 -2.37 -25.56 -17.88
CA TYR A 19 -3.28 -25.09 -18.93
C TYR A 19 -3.94 -23.78 -18.56
N LEU A 20 -4.47 -23.63 -17.34
CA LEU A 20 -5.12 -22.41 -16.86
C LEU A 20 -4.14 -21.22 -16.85
N VAL A 21 -2.93 -21.41 -16.34
CA VAL A 21 -1.88 -20.37 -16.33
C VAL A 21 -1.49 -19.93 -17.73
N ASN A 22 -1.46 -20.85 -18.70
CA ASN A 22 -1.17 -20.51 -20.09
C ASN A 22 -2.34 -19.83 -20.80
N LYS A 23 -3.57 -20.15 -20.42
CA LYS A 23 -4.79 -19.61 -21.02
C LYS A 23 -5.14 -18.22 -20.48
N TYR A 24 -4.95 -17.99 -19.18
CA TYR A 24 -5.38 -16.78 -18.49
C TYR A 24 -4.19 -16.02 -17.89
N ASP A 25 -3.89 -14.84 -18.41
CA ASP A 25 -2.75 -14.03 -17.97
C ASP A 25 -2.80 -13.67 -16.48
N ILE A 26 -4.01 -13.48 -15.91
CA ILE A 26 -4.19 -13.19 -14.48
C ILE A 26 -3.65 -14.31 -13.58
N LEU A 27 -3.57 -15.52 -14.06
CA LEU A 27 -3.03 -16.68 -13.34
C LEU A 27 -1.52 -16.84 -13.52
N GLY A 28 -0.91 -15.99 -14.33
CA GLY A 28 0.52 -16.04 -14.65
C GLY A 28 1.45 -15.38 -13.63
N PHE A 29 1.00 -14.94 -12.50
CA PHE A 29 1.65 -14.25 -11.36
C PHE A 29 3.06 -13.68 -11.62
N ASN A 30 3.95 -14.47 -12.21
CA ASN A 30 5.31 -14.11 -12.63
C ASN A 30 5.79 -15.15 -13.68
N LYS A 31 6.58 -14.73 -14.66
CA LYS A 31 7.11 -15.63 -15.73
C LYS A 31 8.01 -16.76 -15.22
N ASN A 32 8.54 -16.66 -14.02
CA ASN A 32 9.44 -17.63 -13.39
C ASN A 32 8.79 -18.31 -12.18
N ILE A 33 7.49 -18.62 -12.25
CA ILE A 33 6.80 -19.28 -11.14
C ILE A 33 7.31 -20.73 -11.04
N PRO A 34 7.79 -21.16 -9.87
CA PRO A 34 8.15 -22.56 -9.64
C PRO A 34 6.93 -23.48 -9.83
N ASP A 35 7.16 -24.68 -10.34
CA ASP A 35 6.12 -25.69 -10.58
C ASP A 35 5.31 -26.02 -9.31
N ASP A 36 5.92 -25.99 -8.14
CA ASP A 36 5.28 -26.20 -6.85
C ASP A 36 4.23 -25.14 -6.50
N THR A 37 4.36 -23.93 -7.04
CA THR A 37 3.35 -22.87 -6.91
C THR A 37 2.21 -23.03 -7.92
N VAL A 38 2.50 -23.45 -9.14
CA VAL A 38 1.50 -23.63 -10.21
C VAL A 38 0.68 -24.90 -10.02
N ASN A 39 1.34 -25.99 -9.66
CA ASN A 39 0.72 -27.33 -9.61
C ASN A 39 -0.56 -27.40 -8.74
N PRO A 40 -0.65 -26.80 -7.54
CA PRO A 40 -1.87 -26.84 -6.73
C PRO A 40 -2.97 -25.86 -7.17
N LEU A 41 -2.71 -24.97 -8.15
CA LEU A 41 -3.56 -23.81 -8.44
C LEU A 41 -5.01 -24.18 -8.78
N ALA A 42 -5.24 -25.23 -9.56
CA ALA A 42 -6.61 -25.65 -9.92
C ALA A 42 -7.41 -26.07 -8.68
N PHE A 43 -6.77 -26.78 -7.74
CA PHE A 43 -7.41 -27.14 -6.47
C PHE A 43 -7.69 -25.92 -5.59
N GLU A 44 -6.72 -25.03 -5.50
CA GLU A 44 -6.84 -23.79 -4.71
C GLU A 44 -7.97 -22.90 -5.24
N LEU A 45 -8.11 -22.79 -6.57
CA LEU A 45 -9.19 -22.05 -7.23
C LEU A 45 -10.57 -22.64 -6.89
N VAL A 46 -10.73 -23.95 -7.12
CA VAL A 46 -12.01 -24.60 -6.83
C VAL A 46 -12.35 -24.52 -5.35
N ASN A 47 -11.35 -24.71 -4.48
CA ASN A 47 -11.58 -24.61 -3.05
C ASN A 47 -11.89 -23.19 -2.58
N ALA A 48 -11.25 -22.18 -3.16
CA ALA A 48 -11.59 -20.78 -2.88
C ALA A 48 -13.04 -20.45 -3.31
N CYS A 49 -13.48 -20.94 -4.48
CA CYS A 49 -14.84 -20.75 -4.95
C CYS A 49 -15.90 -21.41 -4.05
N LEU A 50 -15.63 -22.63 -3.57
CA LEU A 50 -16.60 -23.40 -2.77
C LEU A 50 -16.52 -23.13 -1.26
N ASN A 51 -15.34 -22.83 -0.72
CA ASN A 51 -15.08 -22.82 0.73
C ASN A 51 -14.39 -21.55 1.26
N ASP A 52 -14.20 -20.51 0.46
CA ASP A 52 -13.52 -19.25 0.83
C ASP A 52 -12.10 -19.45 1.38
N THR A 53 -11.40 -20.49 0.96
CA THR A 53 -10.05 -20.82 1.43
C THR A 53 -9.26 -21.56 0.36
N ASP A 54 -7.94 -21.39 0.38
CA ASP A 54 -7.01 -22.17 -0.44
C ASP A 54 -6.64 -23.55 0.18
N ARG A 55 -7.14 -23.84 1.40
CA ARG A 55 -6.81 -25.07 2.14
C ARG A 55 -7.55 -26.28 1.59
N ILE A 56 -6.88 -27.10 0.84
CA ILE A 56 -7.42 -28.26 0.08
C ILE A 56 -8.12 -29.32 0.95
N ARG A 57 -7.86 -29.38 2.25
CA ARG A 57 -8.35 -30.44 3.15
C ARG A 57 -9.87 -30.64 3.19
N THR A 58 -10.64 -29.59 2.90
CA THR A 58 -12.11 -29.61 2.93
C THR A 58 -12.74 -29.86 1.57
N LEU A 59 -12.00 -29.73 0.49
CA LEU A 59 -12.48 -29.76 -0.89
C LEU A 59 -13.20 -31.08 -1.24
N TYR A 60 -12.65 -32.21 -0.80
CA TYR A 60 -13.17 -33.53 -1.10
C TYR A 60 -14.63 -33.74 -0.67
N LYS A 61 -15.06 -33.14 0.46
CA LYS A 61 -16.43 -33.30 0.94
C LYS A 61 -17.46 -32.64 0.01
N ASN A 62 -17.11 -31.51 -0.55
CA ASN A 62 -18.02 -30.70 -1.36
C ASN A 62 -18.08 -31.17 -2.82
N LEU A 63 -17.03 -31.81 -3.34
CA LEU A 63 -17.01 -32.27 -4.74
C LEU A 63 -17.85 -33.51 -5.00
N ARG A 64 -18.25 -34.28 -3.98
CA ARG A 64 -18.97 -35.54 -4.15
C ARG A 64 -20.36 -35.41 -4.77
N GLU A 65 -21.02 -34.27 -4.55
CA GLU A 65 -22.41 -34.06 -4.91
C GLU A 65 -22.57 -33.08 -6.09
N ILE A 66 -21.45 -32.61 -6.66
CA ILE A 66 -21.43 -31.61 -7.72
C ILE A 66 -21.05 -32.26 -9.05
N ASP A 67 -21.76 -31.91 -10.12
CA ASP A 67 -21.34 -32.22 -11.47
C ASP A 67 -20.08 -31.45 -11.83
N LEU A 68 -18.97 -32.19 -12.03
CA LEU A 68 -17.64 -31.60 -12.20
C LEU A 68 -17.51 -30.81 -13.51
N ASP A 69 -18.17 -31.22 -14.59
CA ASP A 69 -18.11 -30.51 -15.87
C ASP A 69 -18.81 -29.14 -15.77
N THR A 70 -19.92 -29.12 -15.05
CA THR A 70 -20.68 -27.87 -14.78
C THR A 70 -19.89 -26.94 -13.87
N LEU A 71 -19.28 -27.47 -12.81
CA LEU A 71 -18.44 -26.69 -11.89
C LEU A 71 -17.21 -26.12 -12.61
N GLU A 72 -16.55 -26.90 -13.45
CA GLU A 72 -15.40 -26.44 -14.24
C GLU A 72 -15.77 -25.26 -15.12
N LYS A 73 -16.88 -25.35 -15.86
CA LYS A 73 -17.37 -24.23 -16.69
C LYS A 73 -17.64 -22.98 -15.85
N ALA A 74 -18.30 -23.15 -14.71
CA ALA A 74 -18.63 -22.03 -13.81
C ALA A 74 -17.38 -21.35 -13.26
N VAL A 75 -16.38 -22.12 -12.84
CA VAL A 75 -15.09 -21.57 -12.37
C VAL A 75 -14.35 -20.87 -13.53
N CYS A 76 -14.31 -21.47 -14.71
CA CYS A 76 -13.68 -20.85 -15.89
C CYS A 76 -14.37 -19.53 -16.27
N ASN A 77 -15.69 -19.45 -16.23
CA ASN A 77 -16.44 -18.22 -16.48
C ASN A 77 -16.05 -17.12 -15.50
N ALA A 78 -15.89 -17.44 -14.21
CA ALA A 78 -15.43 -16.48 -13.21
C ALA A 78 -13.98 -16.02 -13.45
N ILE A 79 -13.09 -16.94 -13.86
CA ILE A 79 -11.70 -16.60 -14.23
C ILE A 79 -11.71 -15.66 -15.43
N GLU A 80 -12.45 -15.99 -16.49
CA GLU A 80 -12.55 -15.15 -17.70
C GLU A 80 -13.04 -13.76 -17.37
N TYR A 81 -14.11 -13.67 -16.59
CA TYR A 81 -14.68 -12.38 -16.20
C TYR A 81 -13.68 -11.49 -15.44
N VAL A 82 -12.98 -12.05 -14.45
CA VAL A 82 -11.97 -11.31 -13.68
C VAL A 82 -10.78 -10.93 -14.58
N ASN A 83 -10.30 -11.86 -15.41
CA ASN A 83 -9.20 -11.63 -16.34
C ASN A 83 -9.52 -10.50 -17.32
N ASP A 84 -10.73 -10.49 -17.87
CA ASP A 84 -11.18 -9.44 -18.80
C ASP A 84 -11.34 -8.10 -18.09
N ALA A 85 -11.95 -8.08 -16.90
CA ALA A 85 -12.11 -6.86 -16.12
C ALA A 85 -10.78 -6.17 -15.85
N ILE A 86 -9.76 -6.88 -15.37
CA ILE A 86 -8.46 -6.26 -15.04
C ILE A 86 -7.55 -6.07 -16.25
N SER A 87 -7.88 -6.68 -17.41
CA SER A 87 -7.07 -6.56 -18.62
C SER A 87 -6.89 -5.11 -19.08
N VAL A 88 -7.84 -4.24 -18.77
CA VAL A 88 -7.78 -2.81 -19.03
C VAL A 88 -6.58 -2.11 -18.36
N VAL A 89 -6.09 -2.64 -17.24
CA VAL A 89 -4.92 -2.12 -16.52
C VAL A 89 -3.66 -2.92 -16.83
N THR A 90 -3.79 -4.23 -17.08
CA THR A 90 -2.64 -5.12 -17.25
C THR A 90 -2.18 -5.27 -18.69
N LYS A 91 -3.08 -5.05 -19.66
CA LYS A 91 -2.80 -5.21 -21.08
C LYS A 91 -2.94 -3.86 -21.79
N PHE A 92 -1.81 -3.26 -22.14
CA PHE A 92 -1.83 -2.29 -23.22
C PHE A 92 -1.79 -3.05 -24.56
N LYS A 93 -2.67 -2.72 -25.48
CA LYS A 93 -2.55 -3.17 -26.85
C LYS A 93 -1.28 -2.55 -27.43
N GLY A 94 -0.37 -3.37 -27.86
CA GLY A 94 0.96 -3.00 -28.27
C GLY A 94 2.01 -3.71 -27.40
N ASN A 95 3.12 -4.06 -27.96
CA ASN A 95 4.19 -4.86 -27.35
C ASN A 95 4.90 -4.09 -26.22
N SER A 96 4.19 -3.77 -25.15
CA SER A 96 4.79 -3.19 -23.97
C SER A 96 5.65 -4.24 -23.28
N ARG A 97 6.97 -4.07 -23.33
CA ARG A 97 7.92 -4.82 -22.49
C ARG A 97 7.59 -4.69 -21.00
N ASN A 98 6.72 -3.75 -20.66
CA ASN A 98 6.39 -3.34 -19.30
C ASN A 98 5.12 -4.02 -18.76
N ALA A 99 4.20 -4.49 -19.63
CA ALA A 99 3.00 -5.23 -19.20
C ALA A 99 3.33 -6.50 -18.37
N ASN A 100 4.49 -7.11 -18.65
CA ASN A 100 4.96 -8.31 -17.94
C ASN A 100 5.71 -8.00 -16.63
N LYS A 101 5.72 -6.75 -16.16
CA LYS A 101 6.42 -6.32 -14.94
C LYS A 101 5.47 -6.04 -13.78
N ILE A 102 4.18 -6.18 -13.99
CA ILE A 102 3.18 -6.11 -12.93
C ILE A 102 3.07 -7.48 -12.30
N PHE A 103 3.42 -7.56 -11.03
CA PHE A 103 3.27 -8.76 -10.23
C PHE A 103 2.17 -8.54 -9.20
N HIS A 104 1.27 -9.50 -9.11
CA HIS A 104 0.20 -9.51 -8.15
C HIS A 104 0.24 -10.77 -7.28
N SER A 105 -0.38 -10.70 -6.12
CA SER A 105 -0.43 -11.84 -5.22
C SER A 105 -1.39 -12.92 -5.73
N LYS A 106 -0.99 -14.19 -5.64
CA LYS A 106 -1.88 -15.33 -5.86
C LYS A 106 -3.18 -15.20 -5.06
N TYR A 107 -3.08 -14.79 -3.82
CA TYR A 107 -4.23 -14.64 -2.93
C TYR A 107 -5.19 -13.52 -3.35
N GLN A 108 -4.68 -12.46 -3.95
CA GLN A 108 -5.50 -11.41 -4.56
C GLN A 108 -6.40 -11.99 -5.66
N VAL A 109 -5.79 -12.73 -6.57
CA VAL A 109 -6.49 -13.33 -7.72
C VAL A 109 -7.50 -14.37 -7.27
N LEU A 110 -7.10 -15.28 -6.35
CA LEU A 110 -8.01 -16.25 -5.77
C LEU A 110 -9.22 -15.59 -5.10
N SER A 111 -9.00 -14.50 -4.37
CA SER A 111 -10.09 -13.75 -3.74
C SER A 111 -11.04 -13.12 -4.77
N MET A 112 -10.51 -12.51 -5.83
CA MET A 112 -11.31 -11.91 -6.90
C MET A 112 -12.15 -12.95 -7.63
N ILE A 113 -11.55 -14.07 -8.01
CA ILE A 113 -12.25 -15.14 -8.72
C ILE A 113 -13.32 -15.78 -7.83
N SER A 114 -12.98 -16.13 -6.59
CA SER A 114 -13.92 -16.80 -5.68
C SER A 114 -15.14 -15.95 -5.35
N THR A 115 -14.96 -14.65 -5.12
CA THR A 115 -16.07 -13.75 -4.81
C THR A 115 -16.91 -13.44 -6.05
N THR A 116 -16.28 -13.33 -7.23
CA THR A 116 -17.01 -13.21 -8.51
C THR A 116 -17.82 -14.44 -8.80
N PHE A 117 -17.24 -15.64 -8.62
CA PHE A 117 -17.93 -16.92 -8.77
C PHE A 117 -19.23 -16.98 -7.94
N LYS A 118 -19.16 -16.58 -6.67
CA LYS A 118 -20.34 -16.56 -5.77
C LYS A 118 -21.40 -15.54 -6.14
N GLU A 119 -21.01 -14.47 -6.80
CA GLU A 119 -21.97 -13.51 -7.35
C GLU A 119 -22.60 -13.99 -8.67
N MET A 120 -21.83 -14.77 -9.44
CA MET A 120 -22.31 -15.35 -10.70
C MET A 120 -23.26 -16.52 -10.48
N TYR A 121 -23.07 -17.31 -9.42
CA TYR A 121 -23.78 -18.57 -9.20
C TYR A 121 -24.36 -18.66 -7.79
N ALA A 122 -25.58 -19.17 -7.67
CA ALA A 122 -26.15 -19.56 -6.39
C ALA A 122 -25.45 -20.82 -5.86
N ASP A 123 -25.37 -20.95 -4.53
CA ASP A 123 -24.72 -22.11 -3.90
C ASP A 123 -25.39 -23.44 -4.34
N GLY A 124 -24.56 -24.36 -4.83
CA GLY A 124 -25.00 -25.64 -5.38
C GLY A 124 -25.66 -25.61 -6.76
N GLN A 125 -25.86 -24.43 -7.38
CA GLN A 125 -26.51 -24.28 -8.68
C GLN A 125 -25.57 -23.63 -9.70
N TYR A 126 -24.68 -24.41 -10.30
CA TYR A 126 -23.62 -23.91 -11.18
C TYR A 126 -23.94 -24.03 -12.69
N SER A 127 -25.11 -24.55 -13.06
CA SER A 127 -25.55 -24.68 -14.46
C SER A 127 -26.06 -23.36 -15.06
N GLU A 128 -26.62 -22.49 -14.24
CA GLU A 128 -27.19 -21.21 -14.66
C GLU A 128 -26.70 -20.08 -13.75
N MET A 129 -26.52 -18.91 -14.34
CA MET A 129 -26.12 -17.72 -13.57
C MET A 129 -27.27 -17.26 -12.67
N ALA A 130 -26.93 -16.75 -11.49
CA ALA A 130 -27.89 -16.18 -10.55
C ALA A 130 -28.69 -15.03 -11.19
N ALA A 131 -29.98 -14.94 -10.88
CA ALA A 131 -30.87 -13.91 -11.42
C ALA A 131 -30.33 -12.48 -11.18
N THR A 132 -29.65 -12.25 -10.06
CA THR A 132 -29.06 -10.98 -9.65
C THR A 132 -27.78 -10.61 -10.43
N TRP A 133 -27.18 -11.57 -11.15
CA TRP A 133 -25.89 -11.34 -11.82
C TRP A 133 -25.92 -10.19 -12.82
N ASN A 134 -26.97 -10.11 -13.63
CA ASN A 134 -27.09 -9.08 -14.66
C ASN A 134 -27.10 -7.66 -14.10
N GLU A 135 -27.62 -7.47 -12.89
CA GLU A 135 -27.66 -6.17 -12.21
C GLU A 135 -26.33 -5.84 -11.55
N ARG A 136 -25.60 -6.86 -11.07
CA ARG A 136 -24.40 -6.69 -10.24
C ARG A 136 -23.10 -6.70 -11.03
N LYS A 137 -23.07 -7.32 -12.20
CA LYS A 137 -21.84 -7.55 -12.98
C LYS A 137 -21.06 -6.28 -13.30
N SER A 138 -21.71 -5.17 -13.65
CA SER A 138 -21.03 -3.91 -13.97
C SER A 138 -20.37 -3.27 -12.75
N VAL A 139 -21.02 -3.35 -11.59
CA VAL A 139 -20.47 -2.87 -10.31
C VAL A 139 -19.24 -3.69 -9.93
N ILE A 140 -19.34 -5.00 -10.03
CA ILE A 140 -18.23 -5.92 -9.75
C ILE A 140 -17.07 -5.63 -10.69
N ALA A 141 -17.29 -5.50 -12.02
CA ALA A 141 -16.22 -5.22 -12.97
C ALA A 141 -15.46 -3.94 -12.62
N LYS A 142 -16.18 -2.85 -12.34
CA LYS A 142 -15.59 -1.58 -11.90
C LYS A 142 -14.75 -1.77 -10.64
N ASN A 143 -15.33 -2.41 -9.63
CA ASN A 143 -14.68 -2.58 -8.34
C ASN A 143 -13.48 -3.54 -8.41
N LEU A 144 -13.53 -4.60 -9.22
CA LEU A 144 -12.38 -5.49 -9.44
C LEU A 144 -11.16 -4.71 -9.94
N VAL A 145 -11.35 -3.81 -10.93
CA VAL A 145 -10.26 -2.97 -11.44
C VAL A 145 -9.72 -2.08 -10.33
N GLN A 146 -10.59 -1.38 -9.62
CA GLN A 146 -10.19 -0.49 -8.54
C GLN A 146 -9.45 -1.24 -7.41
N TYR A 147 -9.98 -2.37 -6.92
CA TYR A 147 -9.33 -3.16 -5.90
C TYR A 147 -8.04 -3.82 -6.37
N TYR A 148 -7.94 -4.20 -7.65
CA TYR A 148 -6.70 -4.72 -8.20
C TYR A 148 -5.56 -3.70 -8.04
N VAL A 149 -5.80 -2.47 -8.46
CA VAL A 149 -4.83 -1.37 -8.35
C VAL A 149 -4.57 -0.99 -6.89
N TYR A 150 -5.64 -0.78 -6.12
CA TYR A 150 -5.57 -0.36 -4.72
C TYR A 150 -4.75 -1.34 -3.86
N ASP A 151 -4.98 -2.63 -4.02
CA ASP A 151 -4.29 -3.66 -3.26
C ASP A 151 -2.79 -3.73 -3.59
N ILE A 152 -2.42 -3.49 -4.86
CA ILE A 152 -1.02 -3.44 -5.27
C ILE A 152 -0.32 -2.22 -4.66
N ILE A 153 -0.89 -1.01 -4.80
CA ILE A 153 -0.27 0.21 -4.28
C ILE A 153 -0.24 0.27 -2.76
N THR A 154 -1.15 -0.43 -2.05
CA THR A 154 -1.18 -0.51 -0.58
C THR A 154 -0.45 -1.72 -0.02
N ASN A 155 0.09 -2.61 -0.86
CA ASN A 155 0.68 -3.89 -0.46
C ASN A 155 -0.27 -4.73 0.41
N TYR A 156 -1.59 -4.67 0.14
CA TYR A 156 -2.61 -5.31 0.97
C TYR A 156 -2.38 -6.82 1.14
N TRP A 157 -1.92 -7.52 0.09
CA TRP A 157 -1.75 -8.98 0.07
C TRP A 157 -0.35 -9.46 0.45
N SER A 158 0.52 -8.61 0.96
CA SER A 158 1.91 -8.97 1.32
C SER A 158 2.01 -9.99 2.47
N GLU A 159 0.99 -10.05 3.37
CA GLU A 159 0.96 -10.95 4.52
C GLU A 159 -0.43 -11.55 4.74
N GLY A 160 -0.50 -12.77 5.32
CA GLY A 160 -1.74 -13.38 5.80
C GLY A 160 -2.77 -13.74 4.73
N GLY A 161 -2.32 -14.16 3.54
CA GLY A 161 -3.15 -14.37 2.35
C GLY A 161 -4.39 -15.22 2.54
N THR A 162 -4.30 -16.42 3.13
CA THR A 162 -5.45 -17.33 3.35
C THR A 162 -6.55 -16.70 4.20
N GLY A 163 -6.17 -16.06 5.31
CA GLY A 163 -7.14 -15.38 6.18
C GLY A 163 -7.83 -14.20 5.49
N LYS A 164 -7.11 -13.52 4.57
CA LYS A 164 -7.66 -12.41 3.79
C LYS A 164 -8.65 -12.86 2.72
N ILE A 165 -8.47 -14.04 2.09
CA ILE A 165 -9.46 -14.61 1.16
C ILE A 165 -10.81 -14.76 1.87
N HIS A 166 -10.82 -15.40 3.04
CA HIS A 166 -12.05 -15.57 3.82
C HIS A 166 -12.66 -14.23 4.26
N ALA A 167 -11.84 -13.28 4.70
CA ALA A 167 -12.30 -11.96 5.10
C ALA A 167 -12.87 -11.13 3.93
N ALA A 168 -12.39 -11.33 2.72
CA ALA A 168 -12.86 -10.63 1.53
C ALA A 168 -14.21 -11.19 1.04
N ALA A 169 -14.47 -12.48 1.25
CA ALA A 169 -15.70 -13.13 0.81
C ALA A 169 -16.92 -12.73 1.65
N LYS A 170 -16.74 -12.32 2.93
CA LYS A 170 -17.84 -12.06 3.87
C LYS A 170 -17.64 -10.73 4.67
N PRO A 171 -18.32 -9.63 4.34
CA PRO A 171 -19.17 -9.40 3.15
C PRO A 171 -18.33 -9.37 1.87
N ASN A 172 -18.93 -9.56 0.70
CA ASN A 172 -18.20 -9.48 -0.56
C ASN A 172 -17.54 -8.11 -0.71
N ARG A 173 -16.22 -8.08 -0.55
CA ARG A 173 -15.39 -6.87 -0.60
C ARG A 173 -15.58 -6.11 -1.90
N TYR A 174 -15.68 -6.82 -3.02
CA TYR A 174 -15.76 -6.23 -4.35
C TYR A 174 -17.13 -5.67 -4.71
N MET A 175 -18.13 -5.81 -3.82
CA MET A 175 -19.40 -5.10 -3.90
C MET A 175 -19.40 -3.74 -3.18
N THR A 176 -18.34 -3.41 -2.47
CA THR A 176 -18.20 -2.14 -1.73
C THR A 176 -17.22 -1.22 -2.45
N GLU A 177 -17.62 0.01 -2.71
CA GLU A 177 -16.73 1.01 -3.32
C GLU A 177 -15.62 1.44 -2.35
N ILE A 178 -14.43 1.68 -2.90
CA ILE A 178 -13.33 2.31 -2.17
C ILE A 178 -13.59 3.81 -2.14
N SER A 179 -13.66 4.41 -0.96
CA SER A 179 -13.92 5.85 -0.84
C SER A 179 -12.79 6.68 -1.48
N SER A 180 -13.15 7.85 -2.01
CA SER A 180 -12.20 8.81 -2.59
C SER A 180 -11.07 9.14 -1.62
N ARG A 181 -11.40 9.33 -0.34
CA ARG A 181 -10.42 9.55 0.72
C ARG A 181 -9.43 8.40 0.88
N ALA A 182 -9.92 7.15 0.88
CA ALA A 182 -9.03 5.98 0.99
C ALA A 182 -8.04 5.93 -0.19
N TRP A 183 -8.49 6.31 -1.38
CA TRP A 183 -7.66 6.46 -2.55
C TRP A 183 -6.59 7.55 -2.37
N MET A 184 -6.95 8.73 -1.90
CA MET A 184 -5.98 9.83 -1.70
C MET A 184 -4.90 9.42 -0.70
N VAL A 185 -5.28 8.85 0.44
CA VAL A 185 -4.33 8.34 1.44
C VAL A 185 -3.42 7.25 0.86
N ALA A 186 -3.96 6.34 0.05
CA ALA A 186 -3.17 5.29 -0.58
C ALA A 186 -2.15 5.84 -1.58
N LEU A 187 -2.57 6.81 -2.41
CA LEU A 187 -1.71 7.47 -3.40
C LEU A 187 -0.61 8.30 -2.74
N ASP A 188 -0.94 9.06 -1.70
CA ASP A 188 0.07 9.85 -0.98
C ASP A 188 1.09 8.95 -0.27
N SER A 189 0.64 7.90 0.42
CA SER A 189 1.56 6.92 1.02
C SER A 189 2.40 6.16 -0.02
N PHE A 190 1.86 5.91 -1.21
CA PHE A 190 2.60 5.33 -2.32
C PHE A 190 3.69 6.30 -2.82
N PHE A 191 3.35 7.58 -3.00
CA PHE A 191 4.29 8.62 -3.41
C PHE A 191 5.42 8.80 -2.39
N GLU A 192 5.09 8.91 -1.10
CA GLU A 192 6.08 8.99 -0.02
C GLU A 192 7.08 7.84 -0.09
N ARG A 193 6.61 6.58 -0.24
CA ARG A 193 7.51 5.42 -0.40
C ARG A 193 8.36 5.48 -1.65
N SER A 194 7.86 6.05 -2.74
CA SER A 194 8.61 6.25 -3.97
C SER A 194 9.70 7.31 -3.81
N MET A 195 9.45 8.33 -2.99
CA MET A 195 10.39 9.42 -2.66
C MET A 195 11.47 9.04 -1.63
N LEU A 196 11.30 7.95 -0.89
CA LEU A 196 12.30 7.48 0.09
C LEU A 196 13.55 6.83 -0.53
N ARG A 197 13.63 6.74 -1.85
CA ARG A 197 14.79 6.17 -2.53
C ARG A 197 15.96 7.14 -2.50
N SER A 198 17.15 6.63 -2.22
CA SER A 198 18.41 7.37 -2.38
C SER A 198 19.24 6.71 -3.48
N GLU A 199 19.26 7.32 -4.66
CA GLU A 199 19.90 6.80 -5.86
C GLU A 199 21.01 7.73 -6.32
N THR A 200 22.20 7.17 -6.51
CA THR A 200 23.37 7.88 -7.02
C THR A 200 23.85 7.25 -8.32
N LYS A 201 24.87 6.38 -8.24
CA LYS A 201 25.46 5.68 -9.40
C LYS A 201 24.55 4.60 -9.97
N LYS A 202 23.80 3.89 -9.09
CA LYS A 202 22.90 2.81 -9.50
C LYS A 202 21.44 3.27 -9.33
N VAL A 203 20.78 3.53 -10.43
CA VAL A 203 19.38 3.89 -10.47
C VAL A 203 18.51 2.63 -10.45
N ALA A 204 17.54 2.58 -9.55
CA ALA A 204 16.62 1.44 -9.41
C ALA A 204 15.69 1.30 -10.62
N SER A 205 15.28 0.08 -10.91
CA SER A 205 14.18 -0.16 -11.84
C SER A 205 12.84 0.14 -11.18
N PRO A 206 11.85 0.65 -11.94
CA PRO A 206 10.49 0.80 -11.43
C PRO A 206 9.94 -0.53 -10.90
N LYS A 207 9.15 -0.48 -9.83
CA LYS A 207 8.51 -1.63 -9.22
C LYS A 207 7.11 -1.85 -9.82
N SER A 208 6.49 -2.95 -9.42
CA SER A 208 5.15 -3.36 -9.87
C SER A 208 4.09 -2.27 -9.63
N GLU A 209 4.12 -1.65 -8.46
CA GLU A 209 3.19 -0.58 -8.09
C GLU A 209 3.33 0.65 -8.99
N GLU A 210 4.54 1.01 -9.41
CA GLU A 210 4.77 2.13 -10.33
C GLU A 210 4.27 1.82 -11.73
N TYR A 211 4.47 0.59 -12.22
CA TYR A 211 3.91 0.17 -13.50
C TYR A 211 2.39 0.19 -13.50
N VAL A 212 1.75 -0.26 -12.42
CA VAL A 212 0.27 -0.21 -12.29
C VAL A 212 -0.25 1.22 -12.32
N VAL A 213 0.39 2.14 -11.59
CA VAL A 213 0.00 3.56 -11.57
C VAL A 213 0.19 4.19 -12.95
N LEU A 214 1.33 3.95 -13.60
CA LEU A 214 1.57 4.43 -14.96
C LEU A 214 0.54 3.86 -15.94
N ASN A 215 0.22 2.57 -15.87
CA ASN A 215 -0.79 1.96 -16.70
C ASN A 215 -2.16 2.65 -16.55
N CYS A 216 -2.57 2.95 -15.32
CA CYS A 216 -3.82 3.69 -15.07
C CYS A 216 -3.79 5.08 -15.70
N ILE A 217 -2.73 5.86 -15.48
CA ILE A 217 -2.59 7.22 -15.99
C ILE A 217 -2.64 7.25 -17.53
N TYR A 218 -1.94 6.31 -18.17
CA TYR A 218 -1.82 6.28 -19.63
C TYR A 218 -2.88 5.42 -20.32
N MET A 219 -3.81 4.82 -19.59
CA MET A 219 -4.83 3.93 -20.14
C MET A 219 -5.64 4.59 -21.27
N LYS A 220 -6.10 5.83 -21.08
CA LYS A 220 -6.84 6.58 -22.09
C LYS A 220 -5.95 6.99 -23.27
N THR A 221 -4.72 7.39 -22.99
CA THR A 221 -3.76 7.88 -24.00
C THR A 221 -3.41 6.78 -25.00
N PHE A 222 -3.05 5.59 -24.54
CA PHE A 222 -2.62 4.50 -25.41
C PHE A 222 -3.79 3.71 -26.01
N THR A 223 -4.94 3.65 -25.35
CA THR A 223 -6.15 3.04 -25.94
C THR A 223 -6.67 3.85 -27.13
N ALA A 224 -6.62 5.19 -27.05
CA ALA A 224 -6.99 6.06 -28.16
C ALA A 224 -6.00 5.97 -29.35
N MET A 225 -4.77 5.55 -29.09
CA MET A 225 -3.70 5.42 -30.10
C MET A 225 -3.69 4.07 -30.83
N ASP A 226 -4.60 3.16 -30.56
CA ASP A 226 -4.76 1.88 -31.28
C ASP A 226 -4.89 2.02 -32.81
N GLN A 227 -5.16 3.22 -33.30
CA GLN A 227 -5.27 3.54 -34.71
C GLN A 227 -3.95 3.98 -35.35
N LEU A 228 -2.92 4.28 -34.54
CA LEU A 228 -1.61 4.71 -34.97
C LEU A 228 -0.60 3.63 -34.57
N SER A 229 0.18 3.13 -35.48
CA SER A 229 1.19 2.09 -35.40
C SER A 229 2.30 2.31 -34.33
N ILE A 230 1.94 2.61 -33.09
CA ILE A 230 2.89 2.65 -31.96
C ILE A 230 3.09 1.24 -31.45
N ASP A 231 4.08 0.55 -31.99
CA ASP A 231 4.37 -0.82 -31.63
C ASP A 231 4.96 -0.99 -30.23
N ARG A 232 5.60 0.07 -29.69
CA ARG A 232 6.32 -0.02 -28.40
C ARG A 232 6.42 1.33 -27.69
N PHE A 233 6.41 1.29 -26.37
CA PHE A 233 6.77 2.42 -25.52
C PHE A 233 7.68 1.97 -24.37
N ASP A 234 8.50 2.90 -23.89
CA ASP A 234 9.44 2.72 -22.78
C ASP A 234 8.99 3.51 -21.56
N VAL A 235 9.46 3.07 -20.38
CA VAL A 235 9.46 3.93 -19.19
C VAL A 235 10.67 4.84 -19.27
N GLU A 236 10.42 6.13 -19.29
CA GLU A 236 11.44 7.15 -19.41
C GLU A 236 11.48 8.07 -18.19
N HIS A 237 12.68 8.62 -17.90
CA HIS A 237 12.90 9.61 -16.85
C HIS A 237 12.82 11.01 -17.47
N ILE A 238 11.88 11.82 -16.97
CA ILE A 238 11.67 13.19 -17.49
C ILE A 238 12.90 14.05 -17.19
N ALA A 239 13.36 14.07 -15.92
CA ALA A 239 14.69 14.49 -15.55
C ALA A 239 15.65 13.30 -15.80
N PRO A 240 16.51 13.36 -16.85
CA PRO A 240 17.27 12.20 -17.32
C PRO A 240 18.30 11.72 -16.30
N LYS A 241 18.43 10.40 -16.18
CA LYS A 241 19.33 9.75 -15.20
C LYS A 241 20.75 10.30 -15.20
N GLU A 242 21.33 10.45 -16.36
CA GLU A 242 22.73 10.89 -16.47
C GLU A 242 22.91 12.36 -16.07
N GLN A 243 21.91 13.21 -16.34
CA GLN A 243 21.94 14.59 -15.89
C GLN A 243 21.75 14.66 -14.38
N MET A 244 20.78 13.92 -13.82
CA MET A 244 20.58 13.86 -12.38
C MET A 244 21.83 13.39 -11.63
N ARG A 245 22.54 12.39 -12.16
CA ARG A 245 23.81 11.93 -11.58
C ARG A 245 24.85 13.03 -11.55
N LYS A 246 25.03 13.77 -12.66
CA LYS A 246 25.98 14.89 -12.73
C LYS A 246 25.64 15.99 -11.75
N LEU A 247 24.34 16.33 -11.59
CA LEU A 247 23.90 17.33 -10.60
C LEU A 247 24.18 16.86 -9.16
N ILE A 248 23.91 15.60 -8.86
CA ILE A 248 24.22 15.03 -7.52
C ILE A 248 25.73 15.04 -7.28
N GLU A 249 26.54 14.65 -8.26
CA GLU A 249 28.01 14.66 -8.16
C GLU A 249 28.57 16.07 -8.01
N SER A 250 28.06 17.09 -8.72
CA SER A 250 28.51 18.48 -8.58
C SER A 250 28.25 19.06 -7.20
N CYS A 251 27.17 18.64 -6.54
CA CYS A 251 26.84 19.05 -5.18
C CYS A 251 27.52 18.21 -4.08
N ASN A 252 28.29 17.16 -4.43
CA ASN A 252 28.77 16.13 -3.51
C ASN A 252 27.65 15.48 -2.69
N GLY A 253 26.53 15.18 -3.36
CA GLY A 253 25.29 14.75 -2.73
C GLY A 253 25.21 13.25 -2.47
N GLU A 254 24.40 12.85 -1.47
CA GLU A 254 24.22 11.47 -1.04
C GLU A 254 23.31 10.64 -1.95
N GLY A 255 22.48 11.28 -2.78
CA GLY A 255 21.56 10.67 -3.74
C GLY A 255 20.15 11.22 -3.66
N LEU A 256 19.41 11.08 -4.76
CA LEU A 256 18.02 11.53 -4.91
C LEU A 256 17.14 10.37 -5.41
N PRO A 257 15.81 10.44 -5.24
CA PRO A 257 14.90 9.41 -5.74
C PRO A 257 14.68 9.52 -7.26
N ILE A 258 15.73 9.30 -8.06
CA ILE A 258 15.73 9.50 -9.52
C ILE A 258 14.62 8.68 -10.20
N SER A 259 14.37 7.45 -9.72
CA SER A 259 13.30 6.57 -10.25
C SER A 259 12.00 6.68 -9.47
N CYS A 260 11.74 7.80 -8.78
CA CYS A 260 10.42 7.99 -8.18
C CYS A 260 9.34 8.09 -9.26
N ILE A 261 8.11 7.70 -8.91
CA ILE A 261 6.98 7.70 -9.85
C ILE A 261 6.78 9.06 -10.53
N ALA A 262 7.01 10.14 -9.79
CA ALA A 262 6.85 11.50 -10.32
C ALA A 262 7.91 11.91 -11.36
N ASN A 263 9.00 11.18 -11.49
CA ASN A 263 9.99 11.40 -12.55
C ASN A 263 9.82 10.43 -13.72
N LEU A 264 8.81 9.56 -13.71
CA LEU A 264 8.59 8.55 -14.74
C LEU A 264 7.45 8.93 -15.67
N CYS A 265 7.61 8.60 -16.95
CA CYS A 265 6.55 8.68 -17.97
C CYS A 265 6.63 7.49 -18.92
N TYR A 266 5.52 7.22 -19.64
CA TYR A 266 5.56 6.39 -20.82
C TYR A 266 5.82 7.25 -22.05
N LEU A 267 6.76 6.82 -22.88
CA LEU A 267 7.15 7.51 -24.09
C LEU A 267 7.27 6.51 -25.25
N PRO A 268 6.76 6.81 -26.46
CA PRO A 268 7.00 5.96 -27.62
C PRO A 268 8.49 5.69 -27.82
N GLU A 269 8.86 4.43 -28.11
CA GLU A 269 10.26 3.98 -28.19
C GLU A 269 11.09 4.84 -29.13
N TYR A 270 10.54 5.21 -30.28
CA TYR A 270 11.24 6.05 -31.27
C TYR A 270 11.47 7.50 -30.80
N VAL A 271 10.53 8.05 -29.99
CA VAL A 271 10.68 9.37 -29.38
C VAL A 271 11.78 9.31 -28.33
N ASN A 272 11.73 8.28 -27.46
CA ASN A 272 12.72 8.06 -26.41
C ASN A 272 14.15 7.93 -26.99
N ARG A 273 14.31 7.11 -28.03
CA ARG A 273 15.60 6.94 -28.70
C ARG A 273 16.13 8.23 -29.31
N SER A 274 15.25 9.10 -29.83
CA SER A 274 15.63 10.39 -30.40
C SER A 274 15.99 11.42 -29.34
N LYS A 275 15.35 11.35 -28.14
CA LYS A 275 15.62 12.23 -27.01
C LYS A 275 16.98 11.95 -26.36
N LYS A 276 17.41 10.69 -26.32
CA LYS A 276 18.63 10.24 -25.64
C LYS A 276 18.65 10.63 -24.14
N ASP A 277 19.82 11.14 -23.68
CA ASP A 277 20.08 11.59 -22.31
C ASP A 277 19.74 13.08 -22.05
N LYS A 278 18.95 13.69 -22.93
CA LYS A 278 18.50 15.08 -22.81
C LYS A 278 17.09 15.15 -22.19
N ASN A 279 16.76 16.27 -21.55
CA ASN A 279 15.36 16.55 -21.22
C ASN A 279 14.61 17.01 -22.47
N PHE A 280 13.28 17.17 -22.39
CA PHE A 280 12.44 17.50 -23.54
C PHE A 280 12.69 18.90 -24.11
N TYR A 281 13.39 19.78 -23.42
CA TYR A 281 13.58 21.19 -23.80
C TYR A 281 15.00 21.50 -24.28
N GLN A 282 15.97 20.62 -23.98
CA GLN A 282 17.39 20.84 -24.33
C GLN A 282 17.76 20.41 -25.75
N ASP A 283 17.15 19.37 -26.31
CA ASP A 283 17.40 18.89 -27.68
C ASP A 283 16.08 18.58 -28.38
N LYS A 284 15.80 19.30 -29.42
CA LYS A 284 14.53 19.22 -30.14
C LYS A 284 14.51 18.18 -31.28
N LYS A 285 15.49 17.28 -31.36
CA LYS A 285 15.54 16.25 -32.42
C LYS A 285 14.34 15.31 -32.43
N TYR A 286 13.81 14.99 -31.26
CA TYR A 286 12.61 14.15 -31.14
C TYR A 286 11.34 14.83 -31.70
N LEU A 287 11.33 16.16 -31.86
CA LEU A 287 10.22 16.91 -32.48
C LEU A 287 10.03 16.58 -33.99
N LEU A 288 10.97 15.87 -34.58
CA LEU A 288 10.77 15.28 -35.91
C LEU A 288 9.68 14.19 -35.91
N HIS A 289 9.35 13.65 -34.74
CA HIS A 289 8.45 12.52 -34.57
C HIS A 289 7.16 12.87 -33.83
N VAL A 290 7.15 13.91 -32.99
CA VAL A 290 6.03 14.29 -32.14
C VAL A 290 6.06 15.80 -31.88
N LYS A 291 4.91 16.45 -31.74
CA LYS A 291 4.84 17.87 -31.35
C LYS A 291 5.12 18.06 -29.87
N LEU A 292 5.73 19.19 -29.47
CA LEU A 292 6.01 19.50 -28.07
C LEU A 292 4.73 19.51 -27.22
N GLU A 293 3.68 20.16 -27.68
CA GLU A 293 2.37 20.21 -27.02
C GLU A 293 1.79 18.80 -26.76
N GLU A 294 2.09 17.86 -27.67
CA GLU A 294 1.68 16.48 -27.49
C GLU A 294 2.53 15.76 -26.43
N VAL A 295 3.83 16.05 -26.36
CA VAL A 295 4.69 15.52 -25.29
C VAL A 295 4.21 16.02 -23.93
N GLU A 296 3.92 17.30 -23.80
CA GLU A 296 3.48 17.94 -22.56
C GLU A 296 2.11 17.44 -22.12
N SER A 297 1.15 17.34 -23.03
CA SER A 297 -0.24 16.99 -22.69
C SER A 297 -0.51 15.50 -22.58
N LYS A 298 0.24 14.63 -23.26
CA LYS A 298 -0.05 13.18 -23.32
C LYS A 298 1.00 12.31 -22.66
N TYR A 299 2.25 12.75 -22.58
CA TYR A 299 3.35 11.91 -22.13
C TYR A 299 4.01 12.40 -20.85
N SER A 300 4.58 13.60 -20.86
CA SER A 300 5.34 14.10 -19.72
C SER A 300 4.47 14.73 -18.65
N PHE A 301 3.38 15.40 -19.03
CA PHE A 301 2.57 16.23 -18.13
C PHE A 301 3.40 17.29 -17.41
N THR A 302 4.47 17.80 -18.08
CA THR A 302 5.39 18.82 -17.58
C THR A 302 5.54 19.90 -18.64
N GLU A 303 5.84 21.12 -18.22
CA GLU A 303 6.17 22.28 -19.03
C GLU A 303 7.66 22.63 -18.88
N ALA A 304 8.18 23.56 -19.69
CA ALA A 304 9.59 23.93 -19.65
C ALA A 304 10.00 24.46 -18.27
N GLU A 305 9.15 25.29 -17.69
CA GLU A 305 9.34 25.92 -16.38
C GLU A 305 9.45 24.90 -15.26
N ASP A 306 8.81 23.75 -15.37
CA ASP A 306 8.88 22.66 -14.38
C ASP A 306 10.29 22.06 -14.30
N LEU A 307 11.17 22.27 -15.31
CA LEU A 307 12.51 21.68 -15.39
C LEU A 307 13.66 22.72 -15.39
N GLU A 308 13.37 24.02 -15.26
CA GLU A 308 14.39 25.09 -15.23
C GLU A 308 15.42 24.89 -14.11
N TRP A 309 15.05 24.26 -13.01
CA TRP A 309 15.96 23.94 -11.93
C TRP A 309 17.13 23.03 -12.35
N MET A 310 17.00 22.27 -13.43
CA MET A 310 18.09 21.42 -13.94
C MET A 310 19.23 22.20 -14.60
N ASP A 311 18.97 23.40 -15.05
CA ASP A 311 19.94 24.26 -15.75
C ASP A 311 20.61 25.28 -14.78
N MET A 312 20.28 25.21 -13.48
CA MET A 312 20.93 26.04 -12.45
C MET A 312 22.38 25.60 -12.23
N PRO A 313 23.30 26.56 -11.94
CA PRO A 313 24.70 26.23 -11.63
C PRO A 313 24.82 25.76 -10.17
N TYR A 314 24.79 24.44 -9.98
CA TYR A 314 25.00 23.84 -8.65
C TYR A 314 26.50 23.56 -8.42
N GLU A 315 26.96 23.93 -7.21
CA GLU A 315 28.32 23.70 -6.73
C GLU A 315 28.36 22.81 -5.49
N GLU A 316 29.55 22.47 -5.02
CA GLU A 316 29.71 21.70 -3.78
C GLU A 316 29.07 22.45 -2.59
N GLY A 317 28.16 21.78 -1.89
CA GLY A 317 27.36 22.34 -0.78
C GLY A 317 25.92 22.70 -1.15
N ASP A 318 25.55 22.73 -2.44
CA ASP A 318 24.19 23.06 -2.89
C ASP A 318 23.21 21.86 -2.89
N TYR A 319 23.64 20.74 -2.29
CA TYR A 319 22.85 19.50 -2.33
C TYR A 319 21.42 19.66 -1.76
N GLU A 320 21.25 20.34 -0.64
CA GLU A 320 19.91 20.56 -0.06
C GLU A 320 19.05 21.47 -0.94
N VAL A 321 19.63 22.43 -1.64
CA VAL A 321 18.94 23.28 -2.61
C VAL A 321 18.47 22.46 -3.82
N LEU A 322 19.34 21.63 -4.40
CA LEU A 322 19.00 20.70 -5.48
C LEU A 322 17.88 19.75 -5.04
N LYS A 323 17.96 19.20 -3.85
CA LYS A 323 16.97 18.28 -3.28
C LYS A 323 15.61 18.95 -3.08
N GLU A 324 15.60 20.20 -2.62
CA GLU A 324 14.37 20.98 -2.44
C GLU A 324 13.67 21.21 -3.80
N TYR A 325 14.38 21.71 -4.81
CA TYR A 325 13.83 21.93 -6.15
C TYR A 325 13.32 20.63 -6.78
N TYR A 326 14.10 19.54 -6.68
CA TYR A 326 13.67 18.25 -7.20
C TYR A 326 12.44 17.71 -6.47
N THR A 327 12.36 17.87 -5.15
CA THR A 327 11.21 17.44 -4.35
C THR A 327 9.96 18.24 -4.71
N ASP A 328 10.09 19.56 -4.88
CA ASP A 328 8.98 20.44 -5.30
C ASP A 328 8.48 20.05 -6.69
N TYR A 329 9.38 19.84 -7.66
CA TYR A 329 9.05 19.33 -8.98
C TYR A 329 8.28 18.01 -8.91
N CYS A 330 8.79 17.03 -8.16
CA CYS A 330 8.15 15.73 -8.01
C CYS A 330 6.75 15.85 -7.37
N THR A 331 6.61 16.70 -6.37
CA THR A 331 5.34 16.92 -5.67
C THR A 331 4.29 17.54 -6.59
N LYS A 332 4.65 18.60 -7.32
CA LYS A 332 3.76 19.26 -8.28
C LYS A 332 3.32 18.30 -9.40
N ARG A 333 4.28 17.55 -9.94
CA ARG A 333 3.95 16.60 -10.99
C ARG A 333 3.10 15.44 -10.50
N PHE A 334 3.38 14.91 -9.31
CA PHE A 334 2.57 13.83 -8.74
C PHE A 334 1.13 14.27 -8.48
N ASP A 335 0.90 15.51 -8.12
CA ASP A 335 -0.45 16.06 -7.98
C ASP A 335 -1.21 16.05 -9.32
N LYS A 336 -0.58 16.50 -10.41
CA LYS A 336 -1.13 16.34 -11.78
C LYS A 336 -1.43 14.86 -12.10
N MET A 337 -0.52 13.95 -11.73
CA MET A 337 -0.68 12.50 -11.96
C MET A 337 -1.84 11.91 -11.15
N LYS A 338 -2.09 12.36 -9.92
CA LYS A 338 -3.25 11.94 -9.10
C LYS A 338 -4.57 12.26 -9.81
N HIS A 339 -4.69 13.45 -10.39
CA HIS A 339 -5.89 13.82 -11.16
C HIS A 339 -6.12 12.88 -12.34
N LEU A 340 -5.08 12.62 -13.15
CA LEU A 340 -5.16 11.72 -14.30
C LEU A 340 -5.50 10.29 -13.88
N PHE A 341 -4.94 9.82 -12.79
CA PHE A 341 -5.22 8.51 -12.22
C PHE A 341 -6.68 8.38 -11.78
N CYS A 342 -7.18 9.37 -11.04
CA CYS A 342 -8.57 9.41 -10.59
C CYS A 342 -9.55 9.43 -11.76
N ASP A 343 -9.28 10.26 -12.76
CA ASP A 343 -10.05 10.34 -14.01
C ASP A 343 -10.08 9.00 -14.76
N ALA A 344 -8.94 8.30 -14.82
CA ALA A 344 -8.84 7.03 -15.52
C ALA A 344 -9.68 5.94 -14.86
N LEU A 345 -9.72 5.89 -13.53
CA LEU A 345 -10.44 4.89 -12.75
C LEU A 345 -11.86 5.31 -12.34
N GLY A 346 -12.31 6.51 -12.74
CA GLY A 346 -13.62 7.04 -12.34
C GLY A 346 -13.75 7.27 -10.84
N ILE A 347 -12.66 7.74 -10.20
CA ILE A 347 -12.59 8.09 -8.79
C ILE A 347 -12.78 9.60 -8.66
N GLN A 348 -13.60 10.04 -7.72
CA GLN A 348 -13.70 11.46 -7.41
C GLN A 348 -12.38 11.92 -6.75
N TYR A 349 -11.71 12.92 -7.32
CA TYR A 349 -10.54 13.51 -6.70
C TYR A 349 -10.97 14.43 -5.55
N GLU A 350 -10.35 14.24 -4.40
CA GLU A 350 -10.54 15.07 -3.21
C GLU A 350 -9.19 15.59 -2.75
N ARG A 351 -9.02 16.92 -2.62
CA ARG A 351 -7.85 17.47 -1.97
C ARG A 351 -7.91 17.16 -0.48
N LEU A 352 -6.89 16.47 0.05
CA LEU A 352 -6.84 16.19 1.49
C LEU A 352 -6.78 17.47 2.34
N GLU A 353 -6.30 18.59 1.78
CA GLU A 353 -6.28 19.92 2.42
C GLU A 353 -7.68 20.53 2.60
N ASP A 354 -8.57 20.35 1.62
CA ASP A 354 -9.96 20.83 1.71
C ASP A 354 -10.75 20.04 2.78
N THR A 355 -10.30 18.81 3.03
CA THR A 355 -10.85 17.96 4.08
C THR A 355 -10.16 18.17 5.44
N GLN A 356 -8.98 18.81 5.51
CA GLN A 356 -8.37 19.16 6.80
C GLN A 356 -9.20 20.20 7.55
N GLN A 357 -9.95 21.06 6.88
CA GLN A 357 -10.93 21.94 7.55
C GLN A 357 -12.20 21.19 8.01
N GLU A 358 -12.59 20.10 7.36
CA GLU A 358 -13.67 19.21 7.83
C GLU A 358 -13.15 17.96 8.57
N MET A 359 -11.90 17.55 8.34
CA MET A 359 -11.26 16.33 8.87
C MET A 359 -10.37 16.54 10.09
N THR A 360 -10.24 17.73 10.58
CA THR A 360 -9.85 17.96 11.98
C THR A 360 -10.78 17.25 12.96
N ARG A 361 -11.72 16.42 12.47
CA ARG A 361 -12.71 15.73 13.30
C ARG A 361 -12.94 14.27 12.91
N THR A 362 -11.91 13.42 12.93
CA THR A 362 -12.18 12.06 13.41
C THR A 362 -12.26 12.16 14.93
N VAL A 363 -13.32 12.80 15.36
CA VAL A 363 -13.67 12.98 16.75
C VAL A 363 -14.01 11.60 17.29
N VAL A 364 -13.11 11.03 18.05
CA VAL A 364 -13.42 9.87 18.88
C VAL A 364 -14.18 10.41 20.08
N SER A 365 -15.51 10.50 19.91
CA SER A 365 -16.41 10.97 20.97
C SER A 365 -16.65 9.87 22.00
N PRO A 366 -16.76 10.18 23.32
CA PRO A 366 -17.03 9.21 24.36
C PRO A 366 -18.38 8.49 24.25
N VAL A 367 -19.27 8.92 23.35
CA VAL A 367 -20.67 8.47 23.26
C VAL A 367 -20.94 7.49 22.09
N SER A 368 -19.97 7.06 21.33
CA SER A 368 -20.24 6.08 20.27
C SER A 368 -20.37 4.66 20.80
N ASN A 369 -21.62 4.22 21.04
CA ASN A 369 -21.99 2.80 21.15
C ASN A 369 -21.78 2.09 19.80
N VAL A 370 -20.54 1.94 19.36
CA VAL A 370 -20.20 1.09 18.23
C VAL A 370 -20.15 -0.34 18.74
N GLN A 371 -21.11 -1.16 18.35
CA GLN A 371 -21.00 -2.62 18.51
C GLN A 371 -19.74 -3.11 17.80
N ILE A 372 -18.74 -3.49 18.59
CA ILE A 372 -17.40 -3.87 18.16
C ILE A 372 -17.44 -5.31 17.65
N SER A 373 -17.57 -5.50 16.33
CA SER A 373 -17.44 -6.81 15.66
C SER A 373 -16.24 -6.94 14.71
N LYS A 374 -15.20 -6.08 14.83
CA LYS A 374 -13.94 -6.21 14.07
C LYS A 374 -12.75 -6.22 15.02
N LYS A 375 -11.72 -7.02 14.71
CA LYS A 375 -10.40 -7.00 15.40
C LYS A 375 -9.76 -5.61 15.24
N ILE A 376 -10.08 -4.71 16.17
CA ILE A 376 -9.45 -3.39 16.27
C ILE A 376 -7.99 -3.60 16.65
N LYS A 377 -7.05 -2.89 15.99
CA LYS A 377 -5.64 -2.90 16.40
C LYS A 377 -5.53 -2.42 17.84
N PHE A 378 -4.59 -2.99 18.61
CA PHE A 378 -4.48 -2.65 20.04
C PHE A 378 -4.16 -1.16 20.27
N ALA A 379 -3.39 -0.52 19.38
CA ALA A 379 -3.17 0.92 19.41
C ALA A 379 -4.48 1.72 19.32
N ASP A 380 -5.40 1.32 18.42
CA ASP A 380 -6.71 1.98 18.28
C ASP A 380 -7.59 1.78 19.52
N LYS A 381 -7.46 0.61 20.19
CA LYS A 381 -8.10 0.39 21.49
C LYS A 381 -7.58 1.34 22.57
N CYS A 382 -6.26 1.61 22.56
CA CYS A 382 -5.66 2.59 23.48
C CYS A 382 -6.21 4.00 23.22
N VAL A 383 -6.39 4.41 21.94
CA VAL A 383 -7.00 5.71 21.58
C VAL A 383 -8.43 5.81 22.12
N LEU A 384 -9.27 4.78 21.86
CA LEU A 384 -10.66 4.76 22.34
C LEU A 384 -10.73 4.79 23.86
N ARG A 385 -9.84 4.05 24.54
CA ARG A 385 -9.79 4.03 25.99
C ARG A 385 -9.32 5.36 26.56
N LEU A 386 -8.31 5.99 25.95
CA LEU A 386 -7.83 7.31 26.33
C LEU A 386 -8.94 8.36 26.21
N ALA A 387 -9.63 8.41 25.06
CA ALA A 387 -10.75 9.31 24.86
C ALA A 387 -11.84 9.13 25.91
N LYS A 388 -12.18 7.87 26.23
CA LYS A 388 -13.21 7.54 27.22
C LYS A 388 -12.78 7.85 28.66
N SER A 389 -11.54 7.50 29.05
CA SER A 389 -11.06 7.66 30.42
C SER A 389 -10.81 9.10 30.82
N GLN A 390 -10.45 9.95 29.84
CA GLN A 390 -10.19 11.38 30.05
C GLN A 390 -11.39 12.27 29.66
N GLU A 391 -12.48 11.66 29.15
CA GLU A 391 -13.67 12.35 28.62
C GLU A 391 -13.33 13.42 27.56
N ILE A 392 -12.35 13.11 26.68
CA ILE A 392 -11.84 14.01 25.67
C ILE A 392 -12.12 13.50 24.25
N GLU A 393 -12.25 14.42 23.33
CA GLU A 393 -12.24 14.13 21.92
C GLU A 393 -10.81 14.22 21.38
N LEU A 394 -10.38 13.20 20.62
CA LEU A 394 -9.04 13.10 20.07
C LEU A 394 -9.04 13.21 18.55
N VAL A 395 -8.17 14.06 18.04
CA VAL A 395 -7.91 14.26 16.60
C VAL A 395 -6.53 13.70 16.28
N LYS A 396 -6.46 12.84 15.28
CA LYS A 396 -5.19 12.27 14.82
C LYS A 396 -4.44 13.30 13.96
N VAL A 397 -3.20 13.64 14.36
CA VAL A 397 -2.35 14.60 13.64
C VAL A 397 -1.09 13.98 13.04
N GLY A 398 -0.74 12.75 13.43
CA GLY A 398 0.40 12.02 12.90
C GLY A 398 0.23 10.51 12.98
N ARG A 399 1.29 9.73 12.69
CA ARG A 399 1.25 8.26 12.66
C ARG A 399 0.78 7.64 14.00
N SER A 400 1.29 8.19 15.11
CA SER A 400 0.98 7.75 16.49
C SER A 400 0.60 8.92 17.38
N THR A 401 0.29 10.09 16.80
CA THR A 401 0.16 11.39 17.46
C THR A 401 -1.28 11.86 17.36
N TYR A 402 -1.83 12.31 18.48
CA TYR A 402 -3.21 12.78 18.64
C TYR A 402 -3.22 14.06 19.46
N ILE A 403 -4.17 14.96 19.18
CA ILE A 403 -4.42 16.16 19.99
C ILE A 403 -5.88 16.19 20.42
N THR A 404 -6.18 16.91 21.50
CA THR A 404 -7.58 17.21 21.86
C THR A 404 -8.21 18.13 20.83
N SER A 405 -9.54 18.14 20.72
CA SER A 405 -10.27 19.00 19.76
C SER A 405 -10.05 20.49 20.00
N ASP A 406 -9.71 20.88 21.24
CA ASP A 406 -9.34 22.26 21.60
C ASP A 406 -7.84 22.58 21.38
N GLY A 407 -7.06 21.59 20.95
CA GLY A 407 -5.62 21.71 20.68
C GLY A 407 -4.73 21.85 21.91
N LYS A 408 -5.27 21.78 23.14
CA LYS A 408 -4.49 22.03 24.37
C LYS A 408 -3.62 20.86 24.80
N LYS A 409 -4.11 19.63 24.62
CA LYS A 409 -3.38 18.42 25.02
C LYS A 409 -2.98 17.60 23.81
N GLY A 410 -1.73 17.11 23.83
CA GLY A 410 -1.18 16.25 22.79
C GLY A 410 -0.70 14.92 23.35
N PHE A 411 -0.90 13.84 22.58
CA PHE A 411 -0.63 12.46 23.00
C PHE A 411 0.15 11.71 21.91
N VAL A 412 1.26 11.06 22.29
CA VAL A 412 1.93 10.04 21.47
C VAL A 412 1.56 8.68 22.01
N ILE A 413 1.01 7.79 21.18
CA ILE A 413 0.57 6.46 21.60
C ILE A 413 1.53 5.39 21.07
N THR A 414 2.07 4.57 21.97
CA THR A 414 2.94 3.44 21.66
C THR A 414 2.50 2.19 22.42
N THR A 415 2.80 0.99 21.90
CA THR A 415 2.33 -0.26 22.48
C THR A 415 3.45 -1.30 22.58
N SER A 416 3.42 -2.12 23.64
CA SER A 416 4.34 -3.23 23.85
C SER A 416 3.60 -4.50 24.26
N LYS A 417 4.20 -5.67 23.94
CA LYS A 417 3.77 -6.96 24.52
C LYS A 417 4.34 -7.09 25.92
N ALA A 418 3.75 -7.96 26.74
CA ALA A 418 4.34 -8.42 27.99
C ALA A 418 5.47 -9.42 27.74
N TYR A 419 6.56 -9.25 28.47
CA TYR A 419 7.67 -10.22 28.57
C TYR A 419 7.74 -10.67 30.03
N LYS A 420 7.65 -11.97 30.29
CA LYS A 420 7.77 -12.48 31.65
C LYS A 420 9.19 -12.32 32.19
N GLN A 421 9.33 -11.70 33.36
CA GLN A 421 10.58 -11.62 34.11
C GLN A 421 10.34 -12.09 35.54
N GLY A 422 10.53 -13.38 35.78
CA GLY A 422 10.13 -14.02 37.05
C GLY A 422 8.60 -14.03 37.16
N LYS A 423 8.08 -13.46 38.27
CA LYS A 423 6.64 -13.34 38.51
C LYS A 423 6.01 -12.05 37.97
N ARG A 424 6.82 -11.13 37.41
CA ARG A 424 6.41 -9.81 36.92
C ARG A 424 6.23 -9.81 35.41
N ASP A 425 5.34 -8.96 34.93
CA ASP A 425 5.25 -8.60 33.53
C ASP A 425 6.12 -7.38 33.24
N LYS A 426 6.96 -7.49 32.21
CA LYS A 426 7.86 -6.44 31.74
C LYS A 426 7.38 -5.93 30.40
N TYR A 427 7.31 -4.61 30.24
CA TYR A 427 6.98 -3.93 28.99
C TYR A 427 8.14 -3.03 28.60
N TRP A 428 8.50 -3.04 27.32
CA TRP A 428 9.59 -2.23 26.79
C TRP A 428 9.08 -1.33 25.69
N PHE A 429 9.44 -0.05 25.74
CA PHE A 429 9.06 0.96 24.74
C PHE A 429 10.26 1.82 24.39
N ALA A 430 10.25 2.36 23.14
CA ALA A 430 11.21 3.35 22.68
C ALA A 430 10.59 4.75 22.80
N TYR A 431 11.14 5.59 23.67
CA TYR A 431 10.80 7.00 23.71
C TYR A 431 11.62 7.76 22.66
N ARG A 432 10.95 8.50 21.80
CA ARG A 432 11.55 9.31 20.72
C ARG A 432 11.00 10.73 20.77
N ARG A 433 11.86 11.72 20.53
CA ARG A 433 11.45 13.14 20.51
C ARG A 433 10.77 13.54 19.20
N ASN A 434 11.08 12.89 18.07
CA ASN A 434 10.52 13.27 16.77
C ASN A 434 8.96 13.33 16.74
N PRO A 435 8.20 12.37 17.29
CA PRO A 435 6.75 12.49 17.31
C PRO A 435 6.22 13.65 18.17
N LEU A 436 7.01 14.14 19.13
CA LEU A 436 6.63 15.29 19.98
C LEU A 436 6.73 16.62 19.25
N GLU A 437 7.48 16.68 18.15
CA GLU A 437 7.56 17.89 17.31
C GLU A 437 6.18 18.30 16.78
N GLU A 438 5.33 17.30 16.44
CA GLU A 438 3.94 17.53 16.00
C GLU A 438 3.05 18.09 17.11
N LEU A 439 3.45 17.95 18.38
CA LEU A 439 2.70 18.39 19.55
C LEU A 439 3.21 19.72 20.16
N LYS A 440 4.22 20.36 19.56
CA LYS A 440 4.82 21.62 20.11
C LYS A 440 3.83 22.76 20.33
N LYS A 441 2.69 22.73 19.66
CA LYS A 441 1.62 23.73 19.79
C LYS A 441 0.65 23.44 20.93
N CYS A 442 0.73 22.27 21.55
CA CYS A 442 -0.13 21.91 22.68
C CYS A 442 0.47 22.43 24.00
N ASP A 443 -0.39 22.87 24.90
CA ASP A 443 0.00 23.35 26.24
C ASP A 443 0.56 22.21 27.08
N GLU A 444 -0.03 21.02 26.95
CA GLU A 444 0.34 19.80 27.67
C GLU A 444 0.63 18.65 26.70
N GLN A 445 1.70 17.91 26.97
CA GLN A 445 2.13 16.79 26.12
C GLN A 445 2.30 15.52 26.94
N TYR A 446 1.82 14.41 26.40
CA TYR A 446 1.81 13.10 27.07
C TYR A 446 2.30 11.99 26.15
N VAL A 447 2.89 10.94 26.72
CA VAL A 447 3.13 9.67 26.05
C VAL A 447 2.28 8.59 26.70
N VAL A 448 1.54 7.87 25.87
CA VAL A 448 0.64 6.79 26.26
C VAL A 448 1.29 5.46 25.93
N TYR A 449 1.56 4.67 26.96
CA TYR A 449 2.17 3.35 26.88
C TYR A 449 1.11 2.26 27.04
N GLY A 450 0.69 1.65 25.93
CA GLY A 450 -0.30 0.55 25.94
C GLY A 450 0.35 -0.80 26.20
N CYS A 451 -0.03 -1.46 27.28
CA CYS A 451 0.44 -2.78 27.68
C CYS A 451 -0.48 -3.85 27.11
N LYS A 452 -0.08 -4.49 26.00
CA LYS A 452 -0.97 -5.23 25.10
C LYS A 452 -1.70 -6.43 25.71
N ASP A 453 -1.05 -7.15 26.60
CA ASP A 453 -1.60 -8.42 27.11
C ASP A 453 -2.56 -8.23 28.29
N GLU A 454 -2.53 -7.05 28.94
CA GLU A 454 -3.30 -6.76 30.16
C GLU A 454 -4.37 -5.67 29.95
N ASN A 455 -4.49 -5.10 28.75
CA ASN A 455 -5.31 -3.91 28.50
C ASN A 455 -5.00 -2.72 29.45
N THR A 456 -3.81 -2.71 30.05
CA THR A 456 -3.33 -1.64 30.93
C THR A 456 -2.71 -0.54 30.07
N MET A 457 -2.94 0.70 30.44
CA MET A 457 -2.41 1.88 29.75
C MET A 457 -1.80 2.82 30.78
N VAL A 458 -0.60 3.34 30.49
CA VAL A 458 0.09 4.30 31.35
C VAL A 458 0.24 5.61 30.58
N ILE A 459 -0.17 6.73 31.18
CA ILE A 459 -0.16 8.05 30.55
C ILE A 459 0.87 8.93 31.30
N LEU A 460 2.09 9.05 30.75
CA LEU A 460 3.13 9.87 31.37
C LEU A 460 3.21 11.26 30.74
N PRO A 461 3.22 12.32 31.55
CA PRO A 461 3.52 13.68 31.07
C PRO A 461 4.94 13.75 30.51
N VAL A 462 5.13 14.41 29.35
CA VAL A 462 6.45 14.58 28.75
C VAL A 462 7.45 15.26 29.72
N PRO A 463 7.08 16.30 30.48
CA PRO A 463 8.00 16.88 31.47
C PRO A 463 8.47 15.89 32.54
N PHE A 464 7.64 14.90 32.93
CA PHE A 464 8.02 13.87 33.87
C PHE A 464 9.03 12.90 33.26
N ILE A 465 8.87 12.55 31.98
CA ILE A 465 9.82 11.71 31.25
C ILE A 465 11.15 12.44 31.09
N GLU A 466 11.13 13.69 30.61
CA GLU A 466 12.33 14.49 30.39
C GLU A 466 13.13 14.79 31.68
N LYS A 467 12.44 14.97 32.81
CA LYS A 467 13.11 15.08 34.14
C LYS A 467 13.94 13.86 34.51
N ASN A 468 13.55 12.68 34.03
CA ASN A 468 14.23 11.41 34.35
C ASN A 468 15.07 10.86 33.19
N ILE A 469 15.20 11.61 32.09
CA ILE A 469 15.75 11.08 30.84
C ILE A 469 17.21 10.63 30.93
N ASP A 470 18.02 11.31 31.74
CA ASP A 470 19.45 10.98 31.93
C ASP A 470 19.65 9.69 32.75
N ARG A 471 18.60 9.23 33.41
CA ARG A 471 18.56 7.99 34.21
C ARG A 471 18.23 6.76 33.38
N LEU A 472 17.94 6.93 32.09
CA LEU A 472 17.51 5.87 31.18
C LEU A 472 18.66 5.32 30.35
N ASN A 473 18.53 4.07 29.92
CA ASN A 473 19.37 3.53 28.86
C ASN A 473 18.97 4.11 27.51
N VAL A 474 19.95 4.18 26.61
CA VAL A 474 19.77 4.75 25.27
C VAL A 474 20.24 3.78 24.19
N SER A 475 19.63 3.85 23.03
CA SER A 475 20.20 3.34 21.78
C SER A 475 20.80 4.48 20.98
N LYS A 476 21.93 4.21 20.34
CA LYS A 476 22.65 5.15 19.49
C LYS A 476 22.80 4.57 18.09
N ASP A 477 22.92 5.44 17.10
CA ASP A 477 23.32 5.08 15.74
C ASP A 477 24.84 4.89 15.63
N ASP A 478 25.32 4.59 14.43
CA ASP A 478 26.75 4.36 14.15
C ASP A 478 27.61 5.64 14.34
N GLU A 479 26.98 6.81 14.34
CA GLU A 479 27.62 8.11 14.58
C GLU A 479 27.63 8.51 16.07
N GLY A 480 27.01 7.68 16.93
CA GLY A 480 26.91 7.91 18.38
C GLY A 480 25.76 8.82 18.80
N THR A 481 24.88 9.22 17.88
CA THR A 481 23.69 10.03 18.16
C THR A 481 22.61 9.19 18.81
N ILE A 482 21.94 9.71 19.85
CA ILE A 482 20.88 9.00 20.54
C ILE A 482 19.65 8.92 19.64
N THR A 483 19.24 7.70 19.28
CA THR A 483 18.03 7.43 18.47
C THR A 483 16.77 7.31 19.31
N HIS A 484 16.89 6.76 20.52
CA HIS A 484 15.76 6.65 21.48
C HIS A 484 16.26 6.29 22.87
N TRP A 485 15.40 6.56 23.86
CA TRP A 485 15.56 6.15 25.27
C TRP A 485 14.67 4.94 25.56
N HIS A 486 15.13 4.07 26.48
CA HIS A 486 14.42 2.85 26.83
C HIS A 486 13.47 3.11 28.01
N ILE A 487 12.20 3.04 27.79
CA ILE A 487 11.18 3.02 28.85
C ILE A 487 10.87 1.55 29.18
N VAL A 488 11.16 1.14 30.41
CA VAL A 488 10.92 -0.22 30.89
C VAL A 488 9.96 -0.17 32.05
N LEU A 489 8.75 -0.68 31.84
CA LEU A 489 7.71 -0.73 32.85
C LEU A 489 7.56 -2.17 33.37
N PHE A 490 7.33 -2.32 34.66
CA PHE A 490 6.99 -3.58 35.28
C PHE A 490 5.60 -3.52 35.90
N LYS A 491 4.89 -4.66 35.82
CA LYS A 491 3.65 -4.89 36.53
C LYS A 491 3.83 -6.08 37.46
N ASP A 492 3.64 -5.83 38.73
CA ASP A 492 3.70 -6.85 39.75
C ASP A 492 2.42 -7.69 39.83
N THR A 493 2.45 -8.80 40.56
CA THR A 493 1.31 -9.71 40.73
C THR A 493 0.14 -9.09 41.49
N ASP A 494 0.40 -8.06 42.27
CA ASP A 494 -0.62 -7.26 43.00
C ASP A 494 -1.21 -6.13 42.13
N GLY A 495 -0.71 -5.94 40.91
CA GLY A 495 -1.14 -4.93 39.95
C GLY A 495 -0.32 -3.64 39.97
N THR A 496 0.60 -3.48 40.93
CA THR A 496 1.48 -2.31 41.06
C THR A 496 2.31 -2.11 39.79
N MET A 497 2.35 -0.88 39.28
CA MET A 497 3.15 -0.50 38.11
C MET A 497 4.36 0.32 38.51
N THR A 498 5.53 -0.08 38.02
CA THR A 498 6.78 0.63 38.26
C THR A 498 7.52 0.94 36.95
N TRP A 499 8.25 2.05 36.93
CA TRP A 499 9.14 2.46 35.84
C TRP A 499 10.59 2.31 36.28
N MET A 500 11.36 1.48 35.55
CA MET A 500 12.75 1.19 35.88
C MET A 500 13.68 2.32 35.42
N MET A 501 14.47 2.85 36.34
CA MET A 501 15.62 3.70 36.09
C MET A 501 16.89 2.86 36.05
N SER A 502 17.79 3.15 35.13
CA SER A 502 19.00 2.35 34.90
C SER A 502 20.29 3.02 35.40
N LYS A 503 20.24 4.31 35.77
CA LYS A 503 21.39 5.12 36.16
C LYS A 503 21.04 6.06 37.34
N PRO A 504 21.99 6.38 38.22
CA PRO A 504 23.35 5.77 38.37
C PRO A 504 23.28 4.34 38.90
N SER A 505 22.17 3.97 39.52
CA SER A 505 21.84 2.62 39.99
C SER A 505 20.47 2.21 39.45
N ILE A 506 20.17 0.91 39.50
CA ILE A 506 18.83 0.41 39.14
C ILE A 506 17.88 0.78 40.29
N GLU A 507 16.89 1.59 39.95
CA GLU A 507 15.81 2.01 40.86
C GLU A 507 14.48 1.86 40.14
N GLU A 508 13.39 1.72 40.89
CA GLU A 508 12.03 1.68 40.36
C GLU A 508 11.21 2.81 40.96
N ILE A 509 10.53 3.55 40.09
CA ILE A 509 9.59 4.61 40.49
C ILE A 509 8.19 4.04 40.36
N ASN A 510 7.39 4.13 41.41
CA ASN A 510 5.98 3.80 41.36
C ASN A 510 5.25 4.80 40.45
N ILE A 511 4.46 4.29 39.51
CA ILE A 511 3.71 5.06 38.51
C ILE A 511 2.22 4.70 38.49
N ASP A 512 1.68 4.14 39.56
CA ASP A 512 0.27 3.74 39.68
C ASP A 512 -0.70 4.91 39.41
N GLU A 513 -0.31 6.13 39.80
CA GLU A 513 -1.11 7.35 39.55
C GLU A 513 -1.32 7.67 38.06
N TYR A 514 -0.47 7.12 37.18
CA TYR A 514 -0.54 7.31 35.72
C TYR A 514 -1.21 6.13 35.00
N VAL A 515 -1.70 5.12 35.71
CA VAL A 515 -2.32 3.92 35.13
C VAL A 515 -3.81 4.15 34.88
N VAL A 516 -4.27 3.75 33.68
CA VAL A 516 -5.66 3.90 33.24
C VAL A 516 -6.24 2.57 32.76
#